data_fd873db6ec849f5068950f7e301ac148
#
_entry.id   fd873db6ec849f5068950f7e301ac148
#
_cell.length_a   1.000
_cell.length_b   1.000
_cell.length_c   1.000
_cell.angle_alpha   90.00
_cell.angle_beta   90.00
_cell.angle_gamma   90.00
#
_symmetry.space_group_name_H-M   'P 1'
#
loop_
_entity.id
_entity.type
_entity.pdbx_description
1 polymer ?
#
loop_
_entity_poly.entity_id
_entity_poly.type
_entity_poly.pdbx_seq_one_letter_code
_entity_poly.pdbx_strand_id
1 'polypeptide(L)'
;MLKTTVRGAVIRLALLCVIALSIANVAAAQPEQPDLTIDGATRTQVIDAVLKRLNDSYVFPEVAKKMEQSLRERIDKKEYDQITSAKQFAATLTKDLQAVSNDKHLRVRYSHSPIPERGPRREPTAEEREQRKRDMNWMNHGFVKVERLRGNIGYLEFLNFMDEEMGADTVAAAMNFINGTDALIIDLRGNGGGNPAMVALICSYLFGPEPVHLNDLYWREGDRTDQFWTRKEVAGKRYLNKDVYVLTSKRTFSGAEEFTYNLKNLKRATIIGETTGGGAHPGGMFRMSQHFGAFVPTGRAISPITKTNWEGTGVTPDIAVPADQALLVARVTALKKSLTSLTNPDFKAGVQDEIEKLEKELSALKSKS
;
A
#
# COMPACT_ATOMS: atom_id res chain seq x y z
N MET A 1 6.02 -82.85 21.22
CA MET A 1 6.79 -82.78 19.97
C MET A 1 6.96 -81.34 19.66
N LEU A 2 8.08 -80.75 19.93
CA LEU A 2 9.21 -80.41 19.06
C LEU A 2 8.75 -79.62 17.84
N LYS A 3 9.22 -78.42 17.54
CA LYS A 3 10.55 -77.79 17.53
C LYS A 3 10.39 -76.28 17.33
N THR A 4 11.00 -75.40 18.09
CA THR A 4 12.22 -74.64 17.76
C THR A 4 12.26 -74.08 16.32
N THR A 5 12.48 -72.86 16.03
CA THR A 5 13.54 -71.85 16.27
C THR A 5 13.30 -70.74 15.28
N VAL A 6 13.73 -69.56 15.27
CA VAL A 6 14.95 -68.80 15.54
C VAL A 6 14.67 -67.34 15.32
N ARG A 7 15.30 -66.51 16.06
CA ARG A 7 15.37 -65.02 15.98
C ARG A 7 15.91 -64.49 14.66
N GLY A 8 15.35 -63.37 14.21
CA GLY A 8 15.93 -62.52 13.22
C GLY A 8 15.60 -61.08 13.48
N ALA A 9 16.46 -60.41 14.24
CA ALA A 9 16.37 -58.97 14.46
C ALA A 9 16.79 -58.27 13.15
N VAL A 10 15.89 -57.50 12.55
CA VAL A 10 16.20 -56.57 11.48
C VAL A 10 16.02 -55.17 12.00
N ILE A 11 17.15 -54.52 12.31
CA ILE A 11 17.26 -53.11 12.57
C ILE A 11 16.93 -52.36 11.29
N ARG A 12 15.75 -51.72 11.23
CA ARG A 12 15.43 -50.75 10.19
C ARG A 12 15.87 -49.38 10.64
N LEU A 13 16.98 -48.89 10.15
CA LEU A 13 17.45 -47.53 10.23
C LEU A 13 16.51 -46.66 9.39
N ALA A 14 15.61 -45.94 10.07
CA ALA A 14 14.75 -44.94 9.42
C ALA A 14 15.58 -43.69 9.19
N LEU A 15 16.02 -43.49 7.95
CA LEU A 15 16.62 -42.24 7.48
C LEU A 15 15.53 -41.19 7.33
N LEU A 16 15.39 -40.32 8.30
CA LEU A 16 14.52 -39.15 8.22
C LEU A 16 15.19 -38.12 7.28
N CYS A 17 14.83 -38.15 6.00
CA CYS A 17 15.07 -37.01 5.10
C CYS A 17 14.14 -35.89 5.46
N VAL A 18 14.62 -34.90 6.22
CA VAL A 18 13.97 -33.60 6.37
C VAL A 18 14.16 -32.85 5.07
N ILE A 19 13.17 -32.94 4.18
CA ILE A 19 13.08 -32.05 3.01
C ILE A 19 12.56 -30.72 3.56
N ALA A 20 13.47 -29.77 3.79
CA ALA A 20 13.12 -28.38 3.99
C ALA A 20 12.59 -27.84 2.66
N LEU A 21 11.26 -27.83 2.47
CA LEU A 21 10.62 -27.07 1.42
C LEU A 21 10.77 -25.59 1.76
N SER A 22 11.80 -24.98 1.22
CA SER A 22 11.89 -23.53 1.07
C SER A 22 10.80 -23.12 0.07
N ILE A 23 9.63 -22.70 0.58
CA ILE A 23 8.62 -22.01 -0.20
C ILE A 23 9.20 -20.61 -0.49
N ALA A 24 9.98 -20.52 -1.56
CA ALA A 24 10.27 -19.24 -2.18
C ALA A 24 8.92 -18.68 -2.65
N ASN A 25 8.47 -17.59 -2.04
CA ASN A 25 7.42 -16.76 -2.59
C ASN A 25 7.91 -16.23 -3.94
N VAL A 26 7.69 -16.99 -4.98
CA VAL A 26 7.77 -16.51 -6.36
C VAL A 26 6.57 -15.60 -6.51
N ALA A 27 6.75 -14.30 -6.23
CA ALA A 27 5.87 -13.32 -6.80
C ALA A 27 5.90 -13.55 -8.31
N ALA A 28 4.81 -14.10 -8.86
CA ALA A 28 4.69 -14.32 -10.28
C ALA A 28 4.91 -12.96 -10.97
N ALA A 29 6.09 -12.77 -11.54
CA ALA A 29 6.36 -11.61 -12.37
C ALA A 29 5.29 -11.63 -13.46
N GLN A 30 4.49 -10.57 -13.54
CA GLN A 30 3.56 -10.42 -14.65
C GLN A 30 4.34 -10.60 -15.94
N PRO A 31 3.83 -11.39 -16.90
CA PRO A 31 4.54 -11.61 -18.16
C PRO A 31 4.90 -10.24 -18.75
N GLU A 32 6.16 -10.09 -19.09
CA GLU A 32 6.67 -8.83 -19.61
C GLU A 32 5.94 -8.51 -20.90
N GLN A 33 5.22 -7.38 -20.92
CA GLN A 33 4.48 -6.95 -22.12
C GLN A 33 5.45 -6.81 -23.30
N PRO A 34 5.10 -7.29 -24.51
CA PRO A 34 5.90 -7.02 -25.71
C PRO A 34 6.12 -5.52 -25.88
N ASP A 35 7.28 -5.13 -26.34
CA ASP A 35 7.57 -3.73 -26.67
C ASP A 35 7.07 -3.40 -28.08
N LEU A 36 6.79 -2.13 -28.35
CA LEU A 36 6.48 -1.61 -29.68
C LEU A 36 7.58 -0.69 -30.13
N THR A 37 7.91 -0.78 -31.42
CA THR A 37 8.76 0.24 -32.08
C THR A 37 7.93 1.47 -32.39
N ILE A 38 8.42 2.65 -31.99
CA ILE A 38 7.77 3.94 -32.23
C ILE A 38 8.63 4.82 -33.13
N ASP A 39 7.96 5.64 -33.91
CA ASP A 39 8.57 6.63 -34.81
C ASP A 39 8.58 8.05 -34.20
N GLY A 40 9.12 9.02 -34.94
CA GLY A 40 9.16 10.41 -34.53
C GLY A 40 7.78 11.04 -34.37
N ALA A 41 6.85 10.67 -35.24
CA ALA A 41 5.47 11.18 -35.17
C ALA A 41 4.76 10.73 -33.87
N THR A 42 4.92 9.47 -33.52
CA THR A 42 4.39 8.91 -32.26
C THR A 42 4.98 9.62 -31.05
N ARG A 43 6.31 9.85 -31.02
CA ARG A 43 6.98 10.56 -29.92
C ARG A 43 6.42 11.98 -29.77
N THR A 44 6.32 12.73 -30.84
CA THR A 44 5.74 14.07 -30.84
C THR A 44 4.30 14.08 -30.33
N GLN A 45 3.46 13.21 -30.88
CA GLN A 45 2.05 13.07 -30.45
C GLN A 45 1.93 12.84 -28.95
N VAL A 46 2.74 11.91 -28.40
CA VAL A 46 2.67 11.57 -26.97
C VAL A 46 3.14 12.73 -26.11
N ILE A 47 4.26 13.38 -26.47
CA ILE A 47 4.76 14.55 -25.73
C ILE A 47 3.73 15.68 -25.72
N ASP A 48 3.17 16.04 -26.88
CA ASP A 48 2.19 17.12 -26.98
C ASP A 48 0.92 16.81 -26.16
N ALA A 49 0.45 15.56 -26.19
CA ALA A 49 -0.69 15.13 -25.38
C ALA A 49 -0.38 15.21 -23.88
N VAL A 50 0.82 14.81 -23.45
CA VAL A 50 1.25 14.90 -22.04
C VAL A 50 1.34 16.37 -21.63
N LEU A 51 2.01 17.22 -22.39
CA LEU A 51 2.16 18.64 -22.08
C LEU A 51 0.80 19.35 -22.02
N LYS A 52 -0.07 19.09 -22.99
CA LYS A 52 -1.43 19.62 -22.97
C LYS A 52 -2.15 19.24 -21.69
N ARG A 53 -2.13 17.94 -21.32
CA ARG A 53 -2.81 17.46 -20.12
C ARG A 53 -2.24 18.05 -18.84
N LEU A 54 -0.93 18.20 -18.74
CA LEU A 54 -0.27 18.84 -17.60
C LEU A 54 -0.70 20.31 -17.43
N ASN A 55 -0.68 21.07 -18.51
CA ASN A 55 -1.11 22.47 -18.47
C ASN A 55 -2.58 22.61 -18.11
N ASP A 56 -3.43 21.72 -18.62
CA ASP A 56 -4.88 21.78 -18.35
C ASP A 56 -5.22 21.40 -16.91
N SER A 57 -4.53 20.42 -16.30
CA SER A 57 -5.06 19.79 -15.09
C SER A 57 -4.06 19.41 -13.99
N TYR A 58 -2.74 19.50 -14.21
CA TYR A 58 -1.78 19.22 -13.13
C TYR A 58 -2.00 20.18 -11.96
N VAL A 59 -1.98 19.66 -10.73
CA VAL A 59 -2.37 20.41 -9.52
C VAL A 59 -1.59 21.70 -9.29
N PHE A 60 -0.35 21.82 -9.80
CA PHE A 60 0.48 23.02 -9.70
C PHE A 60 0.76 23.60 -11.10
N PRO A 61 -0.02 24.60 -11.56
CA PRO A 61 0.12 25.18 -12.91
C PRO A 61 1.54 25.68 -13.22
N GLU A 62 2.19 26.30 -12.24
CA GLU A 62 3.55 26.84 -12.44
C GLU A 62 4.60 25.73 -12.59
N VAL A 63 4.39 24.57 -11.96
CA VAL A 63 5.25 23.40 -12.14
C VAL A 63 4.98 22.75 -13.50
N ALA A 64 3.72 22.74 -13.96
CA ALA A 64 3.38 22.27 -15.31
C ALA A 64 4.12 23.06 -16.40
N LYS A 65 4.16 24.38 -16.28
CA LYS A 65 4.94 25.25 -17.20
C LYS A 65 6.44 24.95 -17.17
N LYS A 66 7.01 24.69 -15.99
CA LYS A 66 8.43 24.32 -15.87
C LYS A 66 8.70 22.95 -16.52
N MET A 67 7.80 21.99 -16.35
CA MET A 67 7.89 20.68 -17.02
C MET A 67 7.81 20.85 -18.54
N GLU A 68 6.90 21.68 -19.05
CA GLU A 68 6.81 21.97 -20.49
C GLU A 68 8.11 22.57 -21.02
N GLN A 69 8.64 23.60 -20.38
CA GLN A 69 9.90 24.22 -20.78
C GLN A 69 11.03 23.19 -20.83
N SER A 70 11.19 22.38 -19.79
CA SER A 70 12.22 21.35 -19.72
C SER A 70 12.10 20.31 -20.83
N LEU A 71 10.87 19.83 -21.13
CA LEU A 71 10.70 18.87 -22.22
C LEU A 71 10.96 19.50 -23.60
N ARG A 72 10.55 20.75 -23.84
CA ARG A 72 10.83 21.46 -25.10
C ARG A 72 12.34 21.66 -25.34
N GLU A 73 13.09 22.05 -24.29
CA GLU A 73 14.56 22.15 -24.36
C GLU A 73 15.23 20.81 -24.74
N ARG A 74 14.69 19.67 -24.24
CA ARG A 74 15.17 18.33 -24.58
C ARG A 74 14.83 17.92 -26.01
N ILE A 75 13.65 18.33 -26.51
CA ILE A 75 13.24 18.14 -27.90
C ILE A 75 14.20 18.90 -28.83
N ASP A 76 14.48 20.17 -28.53
CA ASP A 76 15.38 21.00 -29.33
C ASP A 76 16.81 20.41 -29.39
N LYS A 77 17.25 19.78 -28.31
CA LYS A 77 18.51 19.02 -28.21
C LYS A 77 18.43 17.61 -28.81
N LYS A 78 17.29 17.20 -29.38
CA LYS A 78 17.06 15.90 -30.00
C LYS A 78 17.29 14.69 -29.06
N GLU A 79 17.12 14.88 -27.74
CA GLU A 79 17.41 13.85 -26.74
C GLU A 79 16.48 12.61 -26.85
N TYR A 80 15.31 12.75 -27.49
CA TYR A 80 14.36 11.65 -27.70
C TYR A 80 14.47 10.98 -29.08
N ASP A 81 15.23 11.56 -30.05
CA ASP A 81 15.18 11.13 -31.45
C ASP A 81 15.60 9.68 -31.68
N GLN A 82 16.54 9.19 -30.89
CA GLN A 82 17.05 7.82 -30.98
C GLN A 82 16.25 6.79 -30.19
N ILE A 83 15.21 7.20 -29.46
CA ILE A 83 14.41 6.27 -28.66
C ILE A 83 13.32 5.66 -29.54
N THR A 84 13.51 4.41 -29.93
CA THR A 84 12.56 3.64 -30.73
C THR A 84 11.70 2.66 -29.90
N SER A 85 12.09 2.34 -28.68
CA SER A 85 11.34 1.50 -27.74
C SER A 85 10.24 2.29 -27.05
N ALA A 86 9.00 1.86 -27.13
CA ALA A 86 7.86 2.47 -26.43
C ALA A 86 8.00 2.40 -24.91
N LYS A 87 8.51 1.28 -24.39
CA LYS A 87 8.78 1.12 -22.95
C LYS A 87 9.83 2.11 -22.46
N GLN A 88 10.96 2.20 -23.19
CA GLN A 88 12.04 3.11 -22.84
C GLN A 88 11.58 4.56 -22.92
N PHE A 89 10.80 4.92 -23.94
CA PHE A 89 10.25 6.26 -24.10
C PHE A 89 9.36 6.68 -22.93
N ALA A 90 8.41 5.81 -22.53
CA ALA A 90 7.55 6.07 -21.38
C ALA A 90 8.35 6.24 -20.09
N ALA A 91 9.38 5.41 -19.87
CA ALA A 91 10.25 5.51 -18.70
C ALA A 91 11.08 6.80 -18.70
N THR A 92 11.61 7.20 -19.86
CA THR A 92 12.39 8.43 -20.01
C THR A 92 11.53 9.66 -19.74
N LEU A 93 10.35 9.77 -20.35
CA LEU A 93 9.41 10.86 -20.08
C LEU A 93 9.01 10.93 -18.61
N THR A 94 8.76 9.78 -17.98
CA THR A 94 8.45 9.73 -16.53
C THR A 94 9.60 10.33 -15.72
N LYS A 95 10.82 9.88 -15.98
CA LYS A 95 12.03 10.37 -15.29
C LYS A 95 12.19 11.88 -15.45
N ASP A 96 12.06 12.38 -16.67
CA ASP A 96 12.27 13.80 -16.99
C ASP A 96 11.21 14.70 -16.34
N LEU A 97 9.94 14.26 -16.35
CA LEU A 97 8.85 14.97 -15.68
C LEU A 97 9.02 14.97 -14.15
N GLN A 98 9.39 13.83 -13.58
CA GLN A 98 9.63 13.72 -12.13
C GLN A 98 10.87 14.50 -11.68
N ALA A 99 11.88 14.65 -12.53
CA ALA A 99 13.05 15.47 -12.21
C ALA A 99 12.72 16.96 -11.99
N VAL A 100 11.64 17.44 -12.62
CA VAL A 100 11.17 18.83 -12.46
C VAL A 100 10.11 18.94 -11.35
N SER A 101 9.17 18.00 -11.32
CA SER A 101 8.00 18.06 -10.42
C SER A 101 8.26 17.48 -9.03
N ASN A 102 9.23 16.57 -8.88
CA ASN A 102 9.41 15.70 -7.71
C ASN A 102 8.17 14.88 -7.34
N ASP A 103 7.19 14.75 -8.23
CA ASP A 103 5.91 14.10 -7.99
C ASP A 103 5.95 12.63 -8.42
N LYS A 104 5.91 11.73 -7.43
CA LYS A 104 6.06 10.28 -7.68
C LYS A 104 4.81 9.62 -8.26
N HIS A 105 3.67 10.28 -8.21
CA HIS A 105 2.46 9.81 -8.89
C HIS A 105 2.49 10.08 -10.39
N LEU A 106 3.14 11.18 -10.83
CA LEU A 106 3.23 11.56 -12.23
C LEU A 106 4.05 10.52 -13.01
N ARG A 107 3.39 9.77 -13.89
CA ARG A 107 4.02 8.68 -14.65
C ARG A 107 3.40 8.54 -16.02
N VAL A 108 4.25 8.45 -17.05
CA VAL A 108 3.87 8.01 -18.38
C VAL A 108 3.99 6.48 -18.44
N ARG A 109 2.99 5.81 -18.97
CA ARG A 109 2.94 4.34 -19.08
C ARG A 109 2.70 3.92 -20.51
N TYR A 110 3.40 2.90 -20.92
CA TYR A 110 3.15 2.19 -22.16
C TYR A 110 2.23 0.99 -21.90
N SER A 111 1.34 0.69 -22.85
CA SER A 111 0.52 -0.51 -22.89
C SER A 111 0.60 -1.16 -24.28
N HIS A 112 0.96 -2.45 -24.34
CA HIS A 112 0.94 -3.21 -25.59
C HIS A 112 -0.50 -3.31 -26.16
N SER A 113 -1.47 -3.52 -25.31
CA SER A 113 -2.87 -3.47 -25.69
C SER A 113 -3.32 -2.02 -25.86
N PRO A 114 -4.09 -1.71 -26.92
CA PRO A 114 -4.64 -0.38 -27.10
C PRO A 114 -5.43 0.11 -25.89
N ILE A 115 -5.13 1.33 -25.46
CA ILE A 115 -5.87 2.00 -24.39
C ILE A 115 -7.18 2.52 -25.01
N PRO A 116 -8.35 2.07 -24.55
CA PRO A 116 -9.62 2.50 -25.13
C PRO A 116 -9.83 4.01 -24.96
N GLU A 117 -10.48 4.61 -25.95
CA GLU A 117 -10.95 5.98 -25.79
C GLU A 117 -12.06 6.02 -24.73
N ARG A 118 -11.91 6.89 -23.75
CA ARG A 118 -13.00 7.12 -22.81
C ARG A 118 -14.04 8.00 -23.49
N GLY A 119 -15.18 7.39 -23.79
CA GLY A 119 -16.39 8.15 -24.14
C GLY A 119 -16.81 9.10 -22.99
N PRO A 120 -17.87 9.89 -23.22
CA PRO A 120 -18.47 10.68 -22.15
C PRO A 120 -18.70 9.84 -20.90
N ARG A 121 -18.49 10.42 -19.72
CA ARG A 121 -18.73 9.74 -18.44
C ARG A 121 -20.20 9.30 -18.41
N ARG A 122 -20.43 8.01 -18.39
CA ARG A 122 -21.75 7.40 -18.29
C ARG A 122 -21.83 6.55 -17.04
N GLU A 123 -23.03 6.32 -16.57
CA GLU A 123 -23.25 5.33 -15.52
C GLU A 123 -22.85 3.94 -16.01
N PRO A 124 -22.17 3.14 -15.15
CA PRO A 124 -21.83 1.76 -15.48
C PRO A 124 -23.10 0.94 -15.76
N THR A 125 -23.05 0.04 -16.75
CA THR A 125 -24.15 -0.90 -16.99
C THR A 125 -24.32 -1.86 -15.81
N ALA A 126 -25.43 -2.60 -15.79
CA ALA A 126 -25.64 -3.62 -14.77
C ALA A 126 -24.56 -4.70 -14.82
N GLU A 127 -24.15 -5.11 -16.04
CA GLU A 127 -23.08 -6.10 -16.25
C GLU A 127 -21.73 -5.59 -15.75
N GLU A 128 -21.40 -4.32 -16.01
CA GLU A 128 -20.14 -3.70 -15.53
C GLU A 128 -20.13 -3.60 -14.01
N ARG A 129 -21.25 -3.26 -13.37
CA ARG A 129 -21.36 -3.26 -11.91
C ARG A 129 -21.19 -4.66 -11.33
N GLU A 130 -21.85 -5.66 -11.90
CA GLU A 130 -21.72 -7.06 -11.46
C GLU A 130 -20.30 -7.61 -11.70
N GLN A 131 -19.65 -7.25 -12.81
CA GLN A 131 -18.27 -7.63 -13.05
C GLN A 131 -17.34 -6.99 -12.01
N ARG A 132 -17.49 -5.69 -11.76
CA ARG A 132 -16.71 -4.99 -10.71
C ARG A 132 -16.89 -5.63 -9.32
N LYS A 133 -18.12 -6.02 -9.00
CA LYS A 133 -18.41 -6.72 -7.74
C LYS A 133 -17.71 -8.09 -7.66
N ARG A 134 -17.74 -8.87 -8.75
CA ARG A 134 -17.00 -10.15 -8.80
C ARG A 134 -15.50 -9.94 -8.63
N ASP A 135 -14.93 -8.93 -9.30
CA ASP A 135 -13.50 -8.61 -9.22
C ASP A 135 -13.11 -8.18 -7.78
N MET A 136 -13.92 -7.34 -7.14
CA MET A 136 -13.71 -6.93 -5.75
C MET A 136 -13.79 -8.11 -4.78
N ASN A 137 -14.78 -8.99 -4.95
CA ASN A 137 -14.92 -10.22 -4.15
C ASN A 137 -13.74 -11.17 -4.36
N TRP A 138 -13.26 -11.34 -5.60
CA TRP A 138 -12.08 -12.15 -5.90
C TRP A 138 -10.84 -11.67 -5.16
N MET A 139 -10.66 -10.36 -5.06
CA MET A 139 -9.58 -9.73 -4.32
C MET A 139 -9.85 -9.59 -2.82
N ASN A 140 -10.98 -10.13 -2.33
CA ASN A 140 -11.43 -9.98 -0.95
C ASN A 140 -11.32 -8.52 -0.45
N HIS A 141 -11.72 -7.58 -1.32
CA HIS A 141 -11.66 -6.13 -1.05
C HIS A 141 -10.27 -5.63 -0.60
N GLY A 142 -9.21 -6.31 -1.06
CA GLY A 142 -7.82 -5.99 -0.72
C GLY A 142 -7.30 -6.63 0.57
N PHE A 143 -8.15 -7.27 1.36
CA PHE A 143 -7.77 -7.92 2.62
C PHE A 143 -7.11 -9.27 2.38
N VAL A 144 -5.91 -9.45 2.93
CA VAL A 144 -5.08 -10.65 2.79
C VAL A 144 -5.18 -11.54 4.03
N LYS A 145 -5.10 -10.92 5.21
CA LYS A 145 -5.00 -11.68 6.46
C LYS A 145 -5.63 -10.94 7.64
N VAL A 146 -6.40 -11.68 8.43
CA VAL A 146 -6.89 -11.29 9.75
C VAL A 146 -6.55 -12.42 10.70
N GLU A 147 -5.80 -12.14 11.76
CA GLU A 147 -5.29 -13.17 12.66
C GLU A 147 -5.22 -12.67 14.10
N ARG A 148 -5.38 -13.59 15.06
CA ARG A 148 -4.98 -13.39 16.45
C ARG A 148 -3.64 -14.07 16.69
N LEU A 149 -2.57 -13.29 16.81
CA LEU A 149 -1.22 -13.75 17.13
C LEU A 149 -1.11 -14.15 18.61
N ARG A 150 -0.03 -14.90 18.95
CA ARG A 150 0.29 -15.22 20.34
C ARG A 150 0.46 -13.95 21.18
N GLY A 151 0.02 -14.00 22.43
CA GLY A 151 0.00 -12.85 23.34
C GLY A 151 -1.18 -11.91 23.12
N ASN A 152 -2.25 -12.42 22.49
CA ASN A 152 -3.52 -11.71 22.25
C ASN A 152 -3.38 -10.44 21.40
N ILE A 153 -2.53 -10.49 20.36
CA ILE A 153 -2.33 -9.39 19.43
C ILE A 153 -3.17 -9.63 18.18
N GLY A 154 -4.00 -8.65 17.78
CA GLY A 154 -4.67 -8.63 16.48
C GLY A 154 -3.67 -8.28 15.37
N TYR A 155 -3.79 -8.96 14.24
CA TYR A 155 -3.01 -8.66 13.03
C TYR A 155 -3.95 -8.52 11.84
N LEU A 156 -3.77 -7.45 11.09
CA LEU A 156 -4.56 -7.11 9.92
C LEU A 156 -3.62 -6.72 8.78
N GLU A 157 -3.71 -7.43 7.65
CA GLU A 157 -2.95 -7.14 6.44
C GLU A 157 -3.89 -6.96 5.26
N PHE A 158 -3.70 -5.88 4.51
CA PHE A 158 -4.40 -5.60 3.26
C PHE A 158 -3.53 -4.77 2.32
N LEU A 159 -3.69 -4.99 1.00
CA LEU A 159 -2.80 -4.44 -0.02
C LEU A 159 -3.28 -3.13 -0.64
N ASN A 160 -4.57 -2.84 -0.52
CA ASN A 160 -5.16 -1.62 -1.07
C ASN A 160 -6.37 -1.18 -0.24
N PHE A 161 -6.60 0.12 -0.20
CA PHE A 161 -7.86 0.71 0.25
C PHE A 161 -8.84 0.67 -0.92
N MET A 162 -9.62 -0.41 -1.02
CA MET A 162 -10.54 -0.63 -2.14
C MET A 162 -11.79 0.26 -2.02
N ASP A 163 -12.77 0.01 -2.87
CA ASP A 163 -14.05 0.71 -2.85
C ASP A 163 -14.75 0.52 -1.49
N GLU A 164 -15.11 1.62 -0.86
CA GLU A 164 -15.66 1.63 0.49
C GLU A 164 -17.07 1.06 0.56
N GLU A 165 -17.93 1.39 -0.42
CA GLU A 165 -19.31 0.90 -0.44
C GLU A 165 -19.35 -0.63 -0.58
N MET A 166 -18.44 -1.21 -1.36
CA MET A 166 -18.36 -2.65 -1.57
C MET A 166 -17.63 -3.38 -0.44
N GLY A 167 -16.64 -2.74 0.19
CA GLY A 167 -15.75 -3.38 1.17
C GLY A 167 -16.11 -3.15 2.63
N ALA A 168 -17.12 -2.34 2.95
CA ALA A 168 -17.47 -1.99 4.32
C ALA A 168 -17.76 -3.21 5.22
N ASP A 169 -18.46 -4.20 4.70
CA ASP A 169 -18.78 -5.43 5.45
C ASP A 169 -17.52 -6.25 5.76
N THR A 170 -16.55 -6.28 4.84
CA THR A 170 -15.26 -6.96 5.06
C THR A 170 -14.47 -6.25 6.16
N VAL A 171 -14.45 -4.90 6.15
CA VAL A 171 -13.83 -4.12 7.24
C VAL A 171 -14.51 -4.43 8.57
N ALA A 172 -15.85 -4.41 8.62
CA ALA A 172 -16.61 -4.70 9.84
C ALA A 172 -16.32 -6.10 10.38
N ALA A 173 -16.27 -7.11 9.51
CA ALA A 173 -15.95 -8.48 9.88
C ALA A 173 -14.53 -8.59 10.45
N ALA A 174 -13.53 -7.97 9.80
CA ALA A 174 -12.14 -7.96 10.27
C ALA A 174 -12.02 -7.27 11.64
N MET A 175 -12.63 -6.09 11.80
CA MET A 175 -12.59 -5.33 13.05
C MET A 175 -13.33 -6.06 14.18
N ASN A 176 -14.45 -6.73 13.92
CA ASN A 176 -15.15 -7.54 14.90
C ASN A 176 -14.31 -8.75 15.36
N PHE A 177 -13.59 -9.40 14.42
CA PHE A 177 -12.72 -10.55 14.75
C PHE A 177 -11.61 -10.14 15.73
N ILE A 178 -10.94 -9.01 15.49
CA ILE A 178 -9.80 -8.56 16.30
C ILE A 178 -10.20 -7.74 17.54
N ASN A 179 -11.48 -7.40 17.70
CA ASN A 179 -11.93 -6.50 18.79
C ASN A 179 -11.55 -6.98 20.20
N GLY A 180 -11.49 -8.29 20.42
CA GLY A 180 -11.11 -8.91 21.70
C GLY A 180 -9.60 -8.92 21.99
N THR A 181 -8.74 -8.46 21.07
CA THR A 181 -7.28 -8.45 21.28
C THR A 181 -6.83 -7.23 22.10
N ASP A 182 -5.64 -7.30 22.69
CA ASP A 182 -5.11 -6.27 23.59
C ASP A 182 -4.31 -5.20 22.83
N ALA A 183 -3.73 -5.56 21.70
CA ALA A 183 -3.06 -4.66 20.75
C ALA A 183 -3.41 -5.05 19.32
N LEU A 184 -3.30 -4.10 18.38
CA LEU A 184 -3.53 -4.31 16.95
C LEU A 184 -2.31 -3.91 16.15
N ILE A 185 -1.88 -4.80 15.25
CA ILE A 185 -0.87 -4.52 14.23
C ILE A 185 -1.57 -4.45 12.87
N ILE A 186 -1.44 -3.31 12.19
CA ILE A 186 -1.93 -3.09 10.82
C ILE A 186 -0.73 -3.09 9.89
N ASP A 187 -0.65 -4.06 8.99
CA ASP A 187 0.48 -4.24 8.09
C ASP A 187 0.20 -3.59 6.73
N LEU A 188 0.85 -2.46 6.50
CA LEU A 188 0.80 -1.71 5.25
C LEU A 188 2.10 -1.77 4.44
N ARG A 189 3.03 -2.66 4.78
CA ARG A 189 4.33 -2.77 4.09
C ARG A 189 4.20 -3.08 2.60
N GLY A 190 3.12 -3.77 2.20
CA GLY A 190 2.78 -4.05 0.80
C GLY A 190 1.68 -3.17 0.21
N ASN A 191 1.15 -2.21 0.95
CA ASN A 191 -0.04 -1.46 0.58
C ASN A 191 0.29 -0.25 -0.31
N GLY A 192 -0.28 -0.23 -1.52
CA GLY A 192 -0.09 0.85 -2.51
C GLY A 192 -1.06 2.03 -2.38
N GLY A 193 -1.95 2.04 -1.39
CA GLY A 193 -2.95 3.09 -1.21
C GLY A 193 -4.32 2.73 -1.76
N GLY A 194 -5.08 3.74 -2.18
CA GLY A 194 -6.43 3.54 -2.74
C GLY A 194 -7.42 4.64 -2.38
N ASN A 195 -8.65 4.25 -2.08
CA ASN A 195 -9.79 5.15 -1.89
C ASN A 195 -9.72 5.87 -0.52
N PRO A 196 -9.71 7.20 -0.48
CA PRO A 196 -9.70 7.98 0.77
C PRO A 196 -10.96 7.78 1.65
N ALA A 197 -12.12 7.44 1.07
CA ALA A 197 -13.30 7.10 1.85
C ALA A 197 -13.12 5.78 2.63
N MET A 198 -12.41 4.79 2.06
CA MET A 198 -12.03 3.57 2.76
C MET A 198 -10.98 3.86 3.85
N VAL A 199 -10.03 4.77 3.62
CA VAL A 199 -9.11 5.26 4.65
C VAL A 199 -9.90 5.83 5.82
N ALA A 200 -10.85 6.71 5.56
CA ALA A 200 -11.70 7.32 6.58
C ALA A 200 -12.57 6.28 7.32
N LEU A 201 -13.11 5.29 6.62
CA LEU A 201 -13.88 4.20 7.22
C LEU A 201 -13.02 3.37 8.19
N ILE A 202 -11.83 2.91 7.78
CA ILE A 202 -10.97 2.10 8.66
C ILE A 202 -10.48 2.94 9.86
N CYS A 203 -10.11 4.21 9.65
CA CYS A 203 -9.80 5.13 10.74
C CYS A 203 -10.96 5.24 11.73
N SER A 204 -12.21 5.25 11.27
CA SER A 204 -13.40 5.38 12.13
C SER A 204 -13.52 4.29 13.17
N TYR A 205 -12.96 3.10 12.93
CA TYR A 205 -12.92 2.04 13.95
C TYR A 205 -11.91 2.30 15.06
N LEU A 206 -10.94 3.17 14.82
CA LEU A 206 -9.85 3.45 15.76
C LEU A 206 -10.10 4.67 16.66
N PHE A 207 -11.15 5.46 16.36
CA PHE A 207 -11.55 6.65 17.12
C PHE A 207 -12.97 6.48 17.68
N GLY A 208 -13.32 7.35 18.64
CA GLY A 208 -14.66 7.43 19.21
C GLY A 208 -15.72 7.90 18.20
N PRO A 209 -16.99 8.06 18.65
CA PRO A 209 -18.08 8.50 17.77
C PRO A 209 -17.99 9.97 17.37
N GLU A 210 -17.22 10.79 18.09
CA GLU A 210 -17.01 12.18 17.72
C GLU A 210 -16.18 12.27 16.45
N PRO A 211 -16.66 13.00 15.41
CA PRO A 211 -15.94 13.09 14.15
C PRO A 211 -14.57 13.73 14.31
N VAL A 212 -13.53 13.07 13.80
CA VAL A 212 -12.14 13.55 13.75
C VAL A 212 -11.80 13.91 12.33
N HIS A 213 -11.31 15.15 12.11
CA HIS A 213 -10.86 15.58 10.80
C HIS A 213 -9.54 14.90 10.44
N LEU A 214 -9.53 14.13 9.36
CA LEU A 214 -8.40 13.30 8.95
C LEU A 214 -7.54 14.01 7.91
N ASN A 215 -8.14 14.42 6.80
CA ASN A 215 -7.44 14.96 5.64
C ASN A 215 -8.37 15.79 4.77
N ASP A 216 -7.79 16.74 4.03
CA ASP A 216 -8.44 17.46 2.94
C ASP A 216 -7.80 17.06 1.60
N LEU A 217 -8.60 16.89 0.57
CA LEU A 217 -8.14 16.75 -0.81
C LEU A 217 -8.58 17.98 -1.61
N TYR A 218 -7.61 18.82 -1.92
CA TYR A 218 -7.81 19.92 -2.85
C TYR A 218 -7.71 19.44 -4.30
N TRP A 219 -8.63 19.84 -5.15
CA TRP A 219 -8.68 19.57 -6.57
C TRP A 219 -8.60 20.87 -7.38
N ARG A 220 -7.65 20.93 -8.31
CA ARG A 220 -7.52 22.10 -9.19
C ARG A 220 -8.76 22.32 -10.04
N GLU A 221 -9.36 21.23 -10.56
CA GLU A 221 -10.61 21.33 -11.30
C GLU A 221 -11.76 21.76 -10.37
N GLY A 222 -12.34 22.90 -10.69
CA GLY A 222 -13.42 23.49 -9.89
C GLY A 222 -12.99 24.15 -8.59
N ASP A 223 -11.68 24.30 -8.33
CA ASP A 223 -11.12 24.89 -7.08
C ASP A 223 -11.82 24.35 -5.83
N ARG A 224 -11.92 23.01 -5.74
CA ARG A 224 -12.73 22.30 -4.77
C ARG A 224 -11.88 21.60 -3.73
N THR A 225 -12.34 21.59 -2.48
CA THR A 225 -11.76 20.81 -1.40
C THR A 225 -12.77 19.82 -0.85
N ASP A 226 -12.41 18.53 -0.89
CA ASP A 226 -13.17 17.46 -0.25
C ASP A 226 -12.56 17.17 1.12
N GLN A 227 -13.38 17.13 2.17
CA GLN A 227 -12.93 16.86 3.54
C GLN A 227 -13.22 15.43 3.93
N PHE A 228 -12.27 14.76 4.57
CA PHE A 228 -12.42 13.41 5.09
C PHE A 228 -12.38 13.39 6.61
N TRP A 229 -13.44 12.80 7.17
CA TRP A 229 -13.68 12.73 8.62
C TRP A 229 -13.94 11.29 9.04
N THR A 230 -13.65 10.96 10.29
CA THR A 230 -14.15 9.71 10.87
C THR A 230 -15.67 9.74 10.97
N ARG A 231 -16.29 8.56 10.86
CA ARG A 231 -17.75 8.42 10.91
C ARG A 231 -18.26 8.35 12.34
N LYS A 232 -19.40 8.96 12.60
CA LYS A 232 -20.09 8.85 13.86
C LYS A 232 -20.53 7.41 14.15
N GLU A 233 -20.90 6.67 13.12
CA GLU A 233 -21.38 5.29 13.22
C GLU A 233 -20.53 4.37 12.34
N VAL A 234 -20.28 3.16 12.83
CA VAL A 234 -19.64 2.05 12.09
C VAL A 234 -20.36 0.76 12.42
N ALA A 235 -20.36 -0.19 11.50
CA ALA A 235 -20.95 -1.50 11.74
C ALA A 235 -20.07 -2.31 12.72
N GLY A 236 -20.65 -2.81 13.79
CA GLY A 236 -19.93 -3.62 14.79
C GLY A 236 -19.18 -2.78 15.83
N LYS A 237 -17.99 -3.23 16.23
CA LYS A 237 -17.26 -2.70 17.39
C LYS A 237 -16.05 -1.89 17.00
N ARG A 238 -15.86 -0.76 17.67
CA ARG A 238 -14.64 0.08 17.56
C ARG A 238 -13.50 -0.51 18.38
N TYR A 239 -12.28 -0.23 17.95
CA TYR A 239 -11.05 -0.64 18.64
C TYR A 239 -10.48 0.56 19.41
N LEU A 240 -11.07 0.84 20.58
CA LEU A 240 -10.76 2.00 21.40
C LEU A 240 -9.82 1.67 22.56
N ASN A 241 -9.05 2.65 23.03
CA ASN A 241 -8.23 2.60 24.24
C ASN A 241 -7.22 1.42 24.27
N LYS A 242 -6.81 0.95 23.11
CA LYS A 242 -5.83 -0.11 22.95
C LYS A 242 -4.76 0.35 21.97
N ASP A 243 -3.57 -0.23 22.10
CA ASP A 243 -2.45 0.12 21.23
C ASP A 243 -2.67 -0.32 19.79
N VAL A 244 -2.27 0.56 18.88
CA VAL A 244 -2.25 0.30 17.45
C VAL A 244 -0.85 0.55 16.94
N TYR A 245 -0.33 -0.39 16.18
CA TYR A 245 0.96 -0.32 15.49
C TYR A 245 0.69 -0.42 13.99
N VAL A 246 1.32 0.46 13.20
CA VAL A 246 1.24 0.42 11.73
C VAL A 246 2.62 0.08 11.19
N LEU A 247 2.69 -0.99 10.39
CA LEU A 247 3.93 -1.40 9.75
C LEU A 247 4.05 -0.75 8.38
N THR A 248 5.21 -0.14 8.11
CA THR A 248 5.49 0.57 6.86
C THR A 248 6.74 0.08 6.15
N SER A 249 6.80 0.28 4.86
CA SER A 249 7.99 0.09 4.03
C SER A 249 8.08 1.20 2.97
N LYS A 250 9.15 1.22 2.20
CA LYS A 250 9.31 2.09 1.01
C LYS A 250 8.21 1.89 -0.04
N ARG A 251 7.47 0.76 0.00
CA ARG A 251 6.33 0.45 -0.89
C ARG A 251 4.99 0.94 -0.37
N THR A 252 4.89 1.28 0.92
CA THR A 252 3.71 1.94 1.48
C THR A 252 3.52 3.28 0.77
N PHE A 253 2.37 3.49 0.08
CA PHE A 253 2.22 4.61 -0.84
C PHE A 253 0.81 5.21 -0.85
N SER A 254 0.69 6.50 -1.22
CA SER A 254 -0.61 7.17 -1.48
C SER A 254 -1.60 7.07 -0.31
N GLY A 255 -2.81 6.52 -0.48
CA GLY A 255 -3.80 6.35 0.58
C GLY A 255 -3.30 5.56 1.80
N ALA A 256 -2.30 4.67 1.65
CA ALA A 256 -1.67 4.00 2.80
C ALA A 256 -0.78 4.95 3.59
N GLU A 257 -0.15 5.90 2.90
CA GLU A 257 0.58 6.98 3.57
C GLU A 257 -0.38 7.96 4.24
N GLU A 258 -1.51 8.28 3.60
CA GLU A 258 -2.58 9.08 4.21
C GLU A 258 -3.03 8.46 5.54
N PHE A 259 -3.38 7.19 5.54
CA PHE A 259 -3.77 6.45 6.75
C PHE A 259 -2.68 6.53 7.83
N THR A 260 -1.43 6.26 7.46
CA THR A 260 -0.26 6.30 8.36
C THR A 260 -0.03 7.70 8.91
N TYR A 261 -0.08 8.72 8.04
CA TYR A 261 0.12 10.13 8.38
C TYR A 261 -0.96 10.65 9.34
N ASN A 262 -2.22 10.31 9.07
CA ASN A 262 -3.34 10.66 9.92
C ASN A 262 -3.16 10.07 11.32
N LEU A 263 -2.92 8.76 11.43
CA LEU A 263 -2.78 8.10 12.73
C LEU A 263 -1.55 8.57 13.51
N LYS A 264 -0.44 8.85 12.83
CA LYS A 264 0.77 9.40 13.45
C LYS A 264 0.50 10.79 14.02
N ASN A 265 -0.01 11.72 13.23
CA ASN A 265 -0.23 13.11 13.67
C ASN A 265 -1.33 13.22 14.72
N LEU A 266 -2.33 12.34 14.69
CA LEU A 266 -3.37 12.22 15.72
C LEU A 266 -2.91 11.41 16.95
N LYS A 267 -1.65 10.94 16.97
CA LYS A 267 -1.05 10.12 18.05
C LYS A 267 -1.88 8.87 18.38
N ARG A 268 -2.52 8.28 17.36
CA ARG A 268 -3.38 7.11 17.52
C ARG A 268 -2.64 5.79 17.32
N ALA A 269 -1.56 5.79 16.59
CA ALA A 269 -0.74 4.61 16.35
C ALA A 269 0.74 4.91 16.44
N THR A 270 1.52 3.88 16.78
CA THR A 270 2.99 3.88 16.65
C THR A 270 3.37 3.30 15.29
N ILE A 271 4.16 4.03 14.52
CA ILE A 271 4.59 3.64 13.19
C ILE A 271 5.94 2.93 13.27
N ILE A 272 6.04 1.72 12.71
CA ILE A 272 7.23 0.86 12.78
C ILE A 272 7.62 0.39 11.39
N GLY A 273 8.88 0.56 11.01
CA GLY A 273 9.40 0.09 9.72
C GLY A 273 10.27 1.11 9.02
N GLU A 274 10.09 1.25 7.71
CA GLU A 274 10.82 2.21 6.89
C GLU A 274 9.98 3.45 6.59
N THR A 275 10.66 4.55 6.25
CA THR A 275 10.01 5.72 5.65
C THR A 275 9.26 5.31 4.37
N THR A 276 8.04 5.79 4.23
CA THR A 276 7.15 5.43 3.12
C THR A 276 7.55 6.07 1.79
N GLY A 277 6.83 5.75 0.72
CA GLY A 277 7.19 6.13 -0.64
C GLY A 277 7.19 7.62 -0.96
N GLY A 278 6.33 8.43 -0.34
CA GLY A 278 6.24 9.88 -0.53
C GLY A 278 5.40 10.29 -1.74
N GLY A 279 4.12 9.90 -1.76
CA GLY A 279 3.16 10.33 -2.77
C GLY A 279 1.85 10.82 -2.17
N ALA A 280 1.58 12.13 -2.28
CA ALA A 280 0.43 12.79 -1.66
C ALA A 280 -0.50 13.51 -2.67
N HIS A 281 -0.27 13.33 -3.96
CA HIS A 281 -1.01 14.02 -4.99
C HIS A 281 -1.94 13.06 -5.74
N PRO A 282 -3.25 12.98 -5.39
CA PRO A 282 -4.22 12.18 -6.10
C PRO A 282 -4.47 12.73 -7.51
N GLY A 283 -4.90 11.85 -8.40
CA GLY A 283 -5.17 12.20 -9.79
C GLY A 283 -5.83 11.06 -10.56
N GLY A 284 -5.60 11.02 -11.84
CA GLY A 284 -6.18 10.03 -12.72
C GLY A 284 -5.26 9.56 -13.83
N MET A 285 -5.61 8.40 -14.39
CA MET A 285 -5.00 7.89 -15.61
C MET A 285 -5.69 8.48 -16.83
N PHE A 286 -4.94 9.14 -17.69
CA PHE A 286 -5.43 9.73 -18.93
C PHE A 286 -4.77 9.06 -20.14
N ARG A 287 -5.54 8.85 -21.20
CA ARG A 287 -5.03 8.36 -22.47
C ARG A 287 -4.26 9.49 -23.18
N MET A 288 -3.01 9.23 -23.56
CA MET A 288 -2.17 10.16 -24.32
C MET A 288 -2.15 9.81 -25.81
N SER A 289 -2.16 8.51 -26.10
CA SER A 289 -2.33 7.96 -27.45
C SER A 289 -2.90 6.55 -27.38
N GLN A 290 -2.91 5.83 -28.49
CA GLN A 290 -3.43 4.44 -28.53
C GLN A 290 -2.69 3.51 -27.55
N HIS A 291 -1.39 3.68 -27.34
CA HIS A 291 -0.56 2.80 -26.52
C HIS A 291 0.10 3.51 -25.32
N PHE A 292 -0.19 4.80 -25.13
CA PHE A 292 0.38 5.56 -24.03
C PHE A 292 -0.70 6.17 -23.15
N GLY A 293 -0.52 6.04 -21.85
CA GLY A 293 -1.30 6.72 -20.82
C GLY A 293 -0.38 7.47 -19.86
N ALA A 294 -0.92 8.48 -19.18
CA ALA A 294 -0.21 9.13 -18.10
C ALA A 294 -1.11 9.26 -16.87
N PHE A 295 -0.56 8.92 -15.71
CA PHE A 295 -1.18 9.32 -14.45
C PHE A 295 -0.78 10.76 -14.20
N VAL A 296 -1.77 11.65 -14.13
CA VAL A 296 -1.56 13.07 -13.88
C VAL A 296 -2.22 13.45 -12.56
N PRO A 297 -1.43 13.89 -11.58
CA PRO A 297 -1.94 14.45 -10.34
C PRO A 297 -2.78 15.71 -10.60
N THR A 298 -4.04 15.68 -10.19
CA THR A 298 -4.98 16.80 -10.37
C THR A 298 -5.42 17.41 -9.04
N GLY A 299 -4.98 16.81 -7.93
CA GLY A 299 -5.23 17.25 -6.58
C GLY A 299 -4.04 17.05 -5.66
N ARG A 300 -4.16 17.52 -4.44
CA ARG A 300 -3.17 17.36 -3.37
C ARG A 300 -3.82 17.13 -2.02
N ALA A 301 -3.20 16.30 -1.20
CA ALA A 301 -3.59 16.15 0.20
C ALA A 301 -3.14 17.37 1.03
N ILE A 302 -3.93 17.73 2.03
CA ILE A 302 -3.61 18.79 3.00
C ILE A 302 -4.05 18.31 4.38
N SER A 303 -3.09 18.00 5.24
CA SER A 303 -3.40 17.62 6.61
C SER A 303 -3.98 18.80 7.40
N PRO A 304 -5.10 18.61 8.11
CA PRO A 304 -5.67 19.66 8.96
C PRO A 304 -4.77 20.02 10.15
N ILE A 305 -3.81 19.16 10.51
CA ILE A 305 -2.88 19.35 11.63
C ILE A 305 -1.61 20.06 11.18
N THR A 306 -0.90 19.48 10.18
CA THR A 306 0.41 19.98 9.75
C THR A 306 0.33 21.06 8.68
N LYS A 307 -0.85 21.25 8.06
CA LYS A 307 -1.10 22.16 6.92
C LYS A 307 -0.26 21.82 5.67
N THR A 308 0.35 20.65 5.66
CA THR A 308 1.16 20.11 4.56
C THR A 308 0.81 18.64 4.33
N ASN A 309 1.62 17.90 3.62
CA ASN A 309 1.46 16.48 3.32
C ASN A 309 2.82 15.76 3.27
N TRP A 310 2.84 14.52 2.83
CA TRP A 310 4.00 13.61 2.76
C TRP A 310 4.64 13.52 1.36
N GLU A 311 4.27 14.39 0.40
CA GLU A 311 4.86 14.34 -0.95
C GLU A 311 6.38 14.49 -0.90
N GLY A 312 7.07 13.64 -1.64
CA GLY A 312 8.52 13.63 -1.75
C GLY A 312 9.28 13.13 -0.50
N THR A 313 8.71 13.30 0.69
CA THR A 313 9.36 12.97 1.98
C THR A 313 8.97 11.61 2.55
N GLY A 314 7.74 11.17 2.27
CA GLY A 314 7.14 10.02 2.94
C GLY A 314 6.77 10.28 4.40
N VAL A 315 6.25 9.24 5.04
CA VAL A 315 5.97 9.24 6.48
C VAL A 315 7.11 8.52 7.19
N THR A 316 7.87 9.25 7.99
CA THR A 316 8.96 8.69 8.80
C THR A 316 8.37 7.86 9.95
N PRO A 317 8.84 6.62 10.19
CA PRO A 317 8.37 5.82 11.32
C PRO A 317 8.79 6.39 12.67
N ASP A 318 8.10 5.99 13.74
CA ASP A 318 8.50 6.29 15.13
C ASP A 318 9.60 5.34 15.59
N ILE A 319 9.58 4.09 15.08
CA ILE A 319 10.62 3.09 15.30
C ILE A 319 11.14 2.66 13.92
N ALA A 320 12.31 3.20 13.55
CA ALA A 320 12.94 2.92 12.26
C ALA A 320 13.66 1.57 12.28
N VAL A 321 13.21 0.65 11.46
CA VAL A 321 13.81 -0.68 11.26
C VAL A 321 13.58 -1.14 9.81
N PRO A 322 14.39 -2.07 9.29
CA PRO A 322 14.11 -2.71 8.00
C PRO A 322 12.70 -3.32 7.96
N ALA A 323 12.07 -3.30 6.78
CA ALA A 323 10.68 -3.75 6.63
C ALA A 323 10.45 -5.22 7.05
N ASP A 324 11.42 -6.09 6.85
CA ASP A 324 11.38 -7.50 7.24
C ASP A 324 11.43 -7.70 8.76
N GLN A 325 11.99 -6.75 9.51
CA GLN A 325 12.06 -6.78 10.97
C GLN A 325 10.84 -6.12 11.64
N ALA A 326 10.07 -5.30 10.91
CA ALA A 326 9.02 -4.46 11.48
C ALA A 326 7.95 -5.25 12.26
N LEU A 327 7.51 -6.40 11.74
CA LEU A 327 6.52 -7.24 12.42
C LEU A 327 7.05 -7.81 13.74
N LEU A 328 8.29 -8.28 13.77
CA LEU A 328 8.89 -8.80 15.00
C LEU A 328 9.03 -7.71 16.06
N VAL A 329 9.51 -6.53 15.66
CA VAL A 329 9.65 -5.37 16.55
C VAL A 329 8.30 -4.92 17.11
N ALA A 330 7.26 -4.84 16.26
CA ALA A 330 5.91 -4.49 16.71
C ALA A 330 5.35 -5.50 17.72
N ARG A 331 5.53 -6.79 17.46
CA ARG A 331 5.10 -7.86 18.37
C ARG A 331 5.83 -7.78 19.72
N VAL A 332 7.15 -7.68 19.71
CA VAL A 332 7.94 -7.53 20.94
C VAL A 332 7.52 -6.29 21.73
N THR A 333 7.31 -5.16 21.04
CA THR A 333 6.87 -3.91 21.67
C THR A 333 5.50 -4.07 22.34
N ALA A 334 4.52 -4.64 21.62
CA ALA A 334 3.18 -4.89 22.15
C ALA A 334 3.20 -5.85 23.34
N LEU A 335 3.95 -6.97 23.25
CA LEU A 335 4.04 -7.98 24.29
C LEU A 335 4.70 -7.43 25.54
N LYS A 336 5.81 -6.69 25.44
CA LYS A 336 6.46 -6.04 26.58
C LYS A 336 5.52 -5.09 27.31
N LYS A 337 4.70 -4.35 26.56
CA LYS A 337 3.71 -3.45 27.16
C LYS A 337 2.59 -4.22 27.86
N SER A 338 2.08 -5.28 27.24
CA SER A 338 1.02 -6.11 27.83
C SER A 338 1.44 -6.80 29.14
N LEU A 339 2.73 -7.18 29.27
CA LEU A 339 3.26 -7.78 30.51
C LEU A 339 3.04 -6.91 31.74
N THR A 340 2.99 -5.59 31.59
CA THR A 340 2.82 -4.66 32.72
C THR A 340 1.43 -4.73 33.34
N SER A 341 0.42 -5.16 32.57
CA SER A 341 -0.98 -5.24 33.00
C SER A 341 -1.50 -6.66 33.20
N LEU A 342 -0.77 -7.69 32.72
CA LEU A 342 -1.15 -9.09 32.90
C LEU A 342 -1.04 -9.51 34.36
N THR A 343 -2.12 -10.09 34.90
CA THR A 343 -2.16 -10.59 36.29
C THR A 343 -2.07 -12.10 36.35
N ASN A 344 -2.59 -12.84 35.34
CA ASN A 344 -2.54 -14.29 35.30
C ASN A 344 -1.11 -14.80 35.09
N PRO A 345 -0.54 -15.63 36.01
CA PRO A 345 0.85 -16.10 35.91
C PRO A 345 1.15 -16.93 34.66
N ASP A 346 0.21 -17.79 34.25
CA ASP A 346 0.40 -18.67 33.08
C ASP A 346 0.45 -17.84 31.78
N PHE A 347 -0.40 -16.82 31.68
CA PHE A 347 -0.36 -15.90 30.54
C PHE A 347 0.93 -15.06 30.55
N LYS A 348 1.40 -14.62 31.72
CA LYS A 348 2.68 -13.94 31.87
C LYS A 348 3.86 -14.79 31.37
N ALA A 349 3.94 -16.04 31.83
CA ALA A 349 4.99 -16.97 31.40
C ALA A 349 4.93 -17.18 29.87
N GLY A 350 3.76 -17.47 29.33
CA GLY A 350 3.61 -17.65 27.88
C GLY A 350 3.96 -16.42 27.04
N VAL A 351 3.73 -15.21 27.54
CA VAL A 351 4.12 -13.95 26.87
C VAL A 351 5.64 -13.74 26.99
N GLN A 352 6.27 -14.05 28.13
CA GLN A 352 7.72 -13.99 28.28
C GLN A 352 8.45 -14.93 27.32
N ASP A 353 8.01 -16.19 27.24
CA ASP A 353 8.56 -17.17 26.30
C ASP A 353 8.46 -16.69 24.84
N GLU A 354 7.34 -16.08 24.50
CA GLU A 354 7.16 -15.56 23.13
C GLU A 354 8.07 -14.35 22.85
N ILE A 355 8.26 -13.46 23.82
CA ILE A 355 9.23 -12.34 23.70
C ILE A 355 10.63 -12.88 23.45
N GLU A 356 11.10 -13.82 24.28
CA GLU A 356 12.44 -14.41 24.13
C GLU A 356 12.64 -15.07 22.76
N LYS A 357 11.64 -15.78 22.29
CA LYS A 357 11.65 -16.37 20.95
C LYS A 357 11.78 -15.32 19.86
N LEU A 358 10.95 -14.25 19.89
CA LEU A 358 10.95 -13.20 18.89
C LEU A 358 12.24 -12.38 18.91
N GLU A 359 12.83 -12.15 20.10
CA GLU A 359 14.12 -11.46 20.24
C GLU A 359 15.28 -12.27 19.65
N LYS A 360 15.25 -13.60 19.80
CA LYS A 360 16.21 -14.49 19.13
C LYS A 360 16.08 -14.44 17.62
N GLU A 361 14.85 -14.48 17.10
CA GLU A 361 14.59 -14.34 15.65
C GLU A 361 15.10 -12.99 15.13
N LEU A 362 14.82 -11.91 15.85
CA LEU A 362 15.26 -10.57 15.49
C LEU A 362 16.80 -10.44 15.50
N SER A 363 17.45 -11.04 16.49
CA SER A 363 18.92 -11.06 16.55
C SER A 363 19.53 -11.84 15.39
N ALA A 364 18.92 -12.96 15.00
CA ALA A 364 19.36 -13.74 13.85
C ALA A 364 19.18 -13.01 12.50
N LEU A 365 18.16 -12.17 12.36
CA LEU A 365 18.01 -11.31 11.17
C LEU A 365 19.07 -10.22 11.12
N LYS A 366 19.37 -9.57 12.26
CA LYS A 366 20.40 -8.51 12.34
C LYS A 366 21.81 -9.02 12.04
N SER A 367 22.10 -10.28 12.30
CA SER A 367 23.42 -10.87 12.00
C SER A 367 23.60 -11.24 10.51
N LYS A 368 22.53 -11.21 9.70
CA LYS A 368 22.54 -11.54 8.27
C LYS A 368 22.50 -10.30 7.37
N SER A 369 22.18 -9.13 7.91
CA SER A 369 22.14 -7.83 7.22
C SER A 369 23.43 -7.04 7.45
#